data_21e52aaf3ec1911c15e5385a78c9e9de
#
_entry.id   21e52aaf3ec1911c15e5385a78c9e9de
#
_cell.length_a   1.000
_cell.length_b   1.000
_cell.length_c   1.000
_cell.angle_alpha   90.00
_cell.angle_beta   90.00
_cell.angle_gamma   90.00
#
_symmetry.space_group_name_H-M   'P 1'
#
loop_
_entity.id
_entity.type
_entity.pdbx_description
1 polymer ?
#
loop_
_entity_poly.entity_id
_entity_poly.type
_entity_poly.pdbx_seq_one_letter_code
_entity_poly.pdbx_strand_id
1 'polypeptide(L)'
;MVQTFIKMLFLSCVLGFFLMLSCAEKGKVGTVSKKDPKDTRAVPDIKKVEFGAGLEKVLDVVRITQGKKAGDLLHIQVELKNTSSKEVKISHKLEWLDDNGFLVKDTSLVWKALMIRPGESKMIESVSTRPGVSAFRLKIQPAKNQ
;
A
#
# COMPACT_ATOMS: atom_id res chain seq x y z
N MET A 1 -4.31 19.43 69.33
CA MET A 1 -3.02 19.08 68.70
C MET A 1 -3.10 18.05 67.57
N VAL A 2 -4.25 17.49 67.24
CA VAL A 2 -4.40 16.45 66.22
C VAL A 2 -4.74 17.06 64.83
N GLN A 3 -5.33 18.22 64.76
CA GLN A 3 -5.78 18.88 63.55
C GLN A 3 -4.64 19.48 62.67
N THR A 4 -3.49 19.76 63.29
CA THR A 4 -2.36 20.39 62.56
C THR A 4 -1.50 19.39 61.80
N PHE A 5 -1.46 18.15 62.27
CA PHE A 5 -0.71 17.08 61.59
C PHE A 5 -1.35 16.57 60.30
N ILE A 6 -2.67 16.61 60.22
CA ILE A 6 -3.41 16.16 59.04
C ILE A 6 -3.26 17.15 57.87
N LYS A 7 -3.14 18.45 58.15
CA LYS A 7 -2.92 19.46 57.09
C LYS A 7 -1.53 19.43 56.46
N MET A 8 -0.51 18.98 57.23
CA MET A 8 0.85 18.86 56.69
C MET A 8 1.04 17.61 55.78
N LEU A 9 0.27 16.57 56.05
CA LEU A 9 0.37 15.33 55.26
C LEU A 9 -0.31 15.48 53.89
N PHE A 10 -1.31 16.34 53.76
CA PHE A 10 -2.02 16.60 52.46
C PHE A 10 -1.26 17.57 51.55
N LEU A 11 -0.37 18.41 52.10
CA LEU A 11 0.39 19.37 51.32
C LEU A 11 1.61 18.73 50.63
N SER A 12 2.09 17.59 51.15
CA SER A 12 3.21 16.86 50.55
C SER A 12 2.79 15.96 49.38
N CYS A 13 1.51 15.60 49.29
CA CYS A 13 1.00 14.72 48.21
C CYS A 13 0.63 15.49 46.91
N VAL A 14 0.42 16.82 46.98
CA VAL A 14 0.01 17.62 45.83
C VAL A 14 1.21 18.10 44.98
N LEU A 15 2.41 18.08 45.53
CA LEU A 15 3.61 18.53 44.78
C LEU A 15 4.32 17.44 44.00
N GLY A 16 3.92 16.14 44.16
CA GLY A 16 4.52 15.00 43.50
C GLY A 16 3.79 14.52 42.25
N PHE A 17 2.63 15.09 41.89
CA PHE A 17 1.79 14.57 40.79
C PHE A 17 1.84 15.37 39.47
N PHE A 18 2.81 16.30 39.34
CA PHE A 18 2.84 17.21 38.18
C PHE A 18 3.99 16.96 37.20
N LEU A 19 4.64 15.78 37.24
CA LEU A 19 5.75 15.48 36.32
C LEU A 19 5.63 14.17 35.53
N MET A 20 4.40 13.70 35.26
CA MET A 20 4.17 12.60 34.32
C MET A 20 3.08 12.94 33.28
N LEU A 21 3.16 14.16 32.68
CA LEU A 21 2.54 14.41 31.38
C LEU A 21 3.62 14.23 30.31
N SER A 22 4.07 12.98 30.16
CA SER A 22 4.86 12.59 29.01
C SER A 22 3.91 12.13 27.91
N CYS A 23 3.80 12.97 26.88
CA CYS A 23 3.63 12.67 25.48
C CYS A 23 2.91 11.35 25.15
N ALA A 24 1.60 11.42 24.96
CA ALA A 24 0.94 10.58 24.00
C ALA A 24 1.24 11.13 22.60
N GLU A 25 2.37 10.78 22.05
CA GLU A 25 2.67 10.95 20.63
C GLU A 25 1.73 10.04 19.85
N LYS A 26 0.72 10.64 19.22
CA LYS A 26 -0.05 10.02 18.14
C LYS A 26 0.96 9.62 17.06
N GLY A 27 1.38 8.37 17.07
CA GLY A 27 2.12 7.77 15.99
C GLY A 27 1.27 7.83 14.72
N LYS A 28 1.50 8.84 13.88
CA LYS A 28 1.23 8.73 12.46
C LYS A 28 2.05 7.54 11.98
N VAL A 29 1.38 6.45 11.67
CA VAL A 29 1.95 5.39 10.85
C VAL A 29 2.17 5.99 9.46
N GLY A 30 3.24 6.73 9.34
CA GLY A 30 3.85 7.01 8.06
C GLY A 30 4.44 5.69 7.58
N THR A 31 3.95 5.17 6.48
CA THR A 31 4.63 4.15 5.69
C THR A 31 6.00 4.69 5.31
N VAL A 32 6.97 4.50 6.19
CA VAL A 32 8.38 4.72 5.86
C VAL A 32 8.76 3.55 4.96
N SER A 33 8.63 3.77 3.65
CA SER A 33 9.41 3.02 2.68
C SER A 33 10.87 3.25 3.06
N LYS A 34 11.48 2.25 3.70
CA LYS A 34 12.91 2.25 4.00
C LYS A 34 13.64 2.22 2.66
N LYS A 35 14.00 3.41 2.19
CA LYS A 35 14.80 3.62 1.00
C LYS A 35 16.20 3.14 1.35
N ASP A 36 16.61 2.00 0.81
CA ASP A 36 17.98 1.55 0.88
C ASP A 36 18.88 2.60 0.22
N PRO A 37 19.99 3.06 0.87
CA PRO A 37 20.78 4.19 0.38
C PRO A 37 21.67 3.86 -0.81
N LYS A 38 21.48 2.77 -1.54
CA LYS A 38 22.44 2.30 -2.54
C LYS A 38 21.92 2.09 -3.96
N ASP A 39 20.68 2.52 -4.27
CA ASP A 39 20.18 2.47 -5.64
C ASP A 39 19.90 3.89 -6.16
N THR A 40 20.98 4.55 -6.63
CA THR A 40 20.93 5.90 -7.24
C THR A 40 20.62 5.81 -8.75
N ARG A 41 19.96 4.79 -9.22
CA ARG A 41 19.31 4.81 -10.52
C ARG A 41 17.92 5.36 -10.30
N ALA A 42 17.69 6.59 -10.74
CA ALA A 42 16.37 7.17 -10.87
C ALA A 42 15.56 6.28 -11.83
N VAL A 43 14.90 5.25 -11.28
CA VAL A 43 13.83 4.56 -12.03
C VAL A 43 12.80 5.65 -12.31
N PRO A 44 12.44 5.91 -13.59
CA PRO A 44 11.42 6.90 -13.90
C PRO A 44 10.19 6.59 -13.05
N ASP A 45 9.52 7.63 -12.54
CA ASP A 45 8.32 7.51 -11.69
C ASP A 45 7.19 6.90 -12.52
N ILE A 46 7.26 5.58 -12.69
CA ILE A 46 6.30 4.80 -13.46
C ILE A 46 5.08 4.62 -12.58
N LYS A 47 3.98 5.25 -12.96
CA LYS A 47 2.70 5.02 -12.32
C LYS A 47 2.38 3.52 -12.35
N LYS A 48 2.44 2.88 -11.18
CA LYS A 48 2.33 1.42 -11.05
C LYS A 48 0.94 0.87 -11.38
N VAL A 49 -0.11 1.69 -11.19
CA VAL A 49 -1.49 1.32 -11.51
C VAL A 49 -2.11 2.39 -12.38
N GLU A 50 -2.57 1.98 -13.56
CA GLU A 50 -3.24 2.83 -14.53
C GLU A 50 -4.71 2.42 -14.64
N PHE A 51 -5.61 3.33 -14.31
CA PHE A 51 -7.05 3.14 -14.44
C PHE A 51 -7.53 3.67 -15.79
N GLY A 52 -8.33 2.87 -16.49
CA GLY A 52 -9.15 3.32 -17.61
C GLY A 52 -10.32 4.18 -17.14
N ALA A 53 -10.92 4.89 -18.08
CA ALA A 53 -11.90 5.95 -17.85
C ALA A 53 -12.91 5.69 -16.72
N GLY A 54 -12.86 6.53 -15.69
CA GLY A 54 -13.83 6.60 -14.60
C GLY A 54 -13.65 5.56 -13.49
N LEU A 55 -12.76 4.59 -13.65
CA LEU A 55 -12.54 3.54 -12.63
C LEU A 55 -11.86 4.10 -11.37
N GLU A 56 -11.06 5.14 -11.49
CA GLU A 56 -10.43 5.86 -10.37
C GLU A 56 -11.41 6.49 -9.38
N LYS A 57 -12.69 6.61 -9.77
CA LYS A 57 -13.77 7.14 -8.91
C LYS A 57 -14.44 6.07 -8.06
N VAL A 58 -14.26 4.80 -8.43
CA VAL A 58 -14.98 3.66 -7.83
C VAL A 58 -14.04 2.57 -7.31
N LEU A 59 -12.76 2.61 -7.68
CA LEU A 59 -11.74 1.66 -7.23
C LEU A 59 -10.58 2.42 -6.58
N ASP A 60 -10.22 1.98 -5.38
CA ASP A 60 -9.01 2.44 -4.68
C ASP A 60 -7.94 1.37 -4.70
N VAL A 61 -6.68 1.81 -4.80
CA VAL A 61 -5.50 1.00 -4.54
C VAL A 61 -5.19 1.07 -3.05
N VAL A 62 -5.56 0.03 -2.31
CA VAL A 62 -5.37 -0.03 -0.85
C VAL A 62 -3.90 -0.23 -0.52
N ARG A 63 -3.23 -1.13 -1.25
CA ARG A 63 -1.83 -1.49 -0.98
C ARG A 63 -1.16 -2.05 -2.21
N ILE A 64 0.13 -1.73 -2.35
CA ILE A 64 1.04 -2.35 -3.30
C ILE A 64 2.20 -2.95 -2.50
N THR A 65 2.41 -4.24 -2.63
CA THR A 65 3.56 -4.96 -2.05
C THR A 65 4.38 -5.53 -3.18
N GLN A 66 5.70 -5.37 -3.10
CA GLN A 66 6.63 -5.97 -4.06
C GLN A 66 7.84 -6.53 -3.32
N GLY A 67 8.39 -7.60 -3.85
CA GLY A 67 9.57 -8.27 -3.30
C GLY A 67 10.21 -9.17 -4.34
N LYS A 68 11.30 -9.81 -3.98
CA LYS A 68 11.99 -10.79 -4.83
C LYS A 68 11.74 -12.19 -4.29
N LYS A 69 11.52 -13.13 -5.19
CA LYS A 69 11.52 -14.57 -4.93
C LYS A 69 12.82 -15.21 -5.42
N ALA A 70 13.01 -16.51 -5.14
CA ALA A 70 14.15 -17.29 -5.62
C ALA A 70 14.37 -17.09 -7.12
N GLY A 71 15.61 -16.94 -7.55
CA GLY A 71 15.96 -16.66 -8.95
C GLY A 71 15.79 -15.18 -9.36
N ASP A 72 15.78 -14.26 -8.40
CA ASP A 72 15.61 -12.81 -8.62
C ASP A 72 14.32 -12.42 -9.35
N LEU A 73 13.28 -13.22 -9.19
CA LEU A 73 11.97 -12.97 -9.81
C LEU A 73 11.19 -11.90 -9.03
N LEU A 74 10.68 -10.89 -9.71
CA LEU A 74 9.85 -9.86 -9.08
C LEU A 74 8.47 -10.44 -8.75
N HIS A 75 8.09 -10.38 -7.48
CA HIS A 75 6.79 -10.75 -6.95
C HIS A 75 6.03 -9.51 -6.53
N ILE A 76 4.79 -9.38 -6.97
CA ILE A 76 3.92 -8.24 -6.66
C ILE A 76 2.55 -8.70 -6.15
N GLN A 77 2.00 -7.87 -5.28
CA GLN A 77 0.61 -7.94 -4.85
C GLN A 77 0.02 -6.54 -4.89
N VAL A 78 -1.12 -6.38 -5.54
CA VAL A 78 -1.89 -5.13 -5.59
C VAL A 78 -3.28 -5.40 -5.05
N GLU A 79 -3.63 -4.73 -3.96
CA GLU A 79 -4.95 -4.81 -3.35
C GLU A 79 -5.82 -3.66 -3.88
N LEU A 80 -6.92 -4.03 -4.54
CA LEU A 80 -7.93 -3.10 -5.04
C LEU A 80 -9.20 -3.23 -4.20
N LYS A 81 -9.81 -2.09 -3.85
CA LYS A 81 -11.09 -2.02 -3.15
C LYS A 81 -12.14 -1.32 -3.99
N ASN A 82 -13.31 -1.91 -4.09
CA ASN A 82 -14.48 -1.23 -4.66
C ASN A 82 -15.11 -0.34 -3.59
N THR A 83 -15.05 0.98 -3.80
CA THR A 83 -15.62 2.00 -2.89
C THR A 83 -17.03 2.40 -3.25
N SER A 84 -17.54 1.90 -4.39
CA SER A 84 -18.91 2.20 -4.83
C SER A 84 -19.95 1.25 -4.22
N SER A 85 -21.22 1.63 -4.36
CA SER A 85 -22.37 0.80 -3.95
C SER A 85 -22.79 -0.24 -5.00
N LYS A 86 -22.10 -0.33 -6.12
CA LYS A 86 -22.40 -1.25 -7.23
C LYS A 86 -21.24 -2.20 -7.48
N GLU A 87 -21.54 -3.37 -8.03
CA GLU A 87 -20.53 -4.30 -8.53
C GLU A 87 -19.75 -3.66 -9.68
N VAL A 88 -18.42 -3.80 -9.63
CA VAL A 88 -17.52 -3.30 -10.68
C VAL A 88 -16.86 -4.48 -11.39
N LYS A 89 -17.09 -4.56 -12.71
CA LYS A 89 -16.45 -5.54 -13.59
C LYS A 89 -15.31 -4.88 -14.35
N ILE A 90 -14.12 -5.43 -14.22
CA ILE A 90 -12.91 -4.92 -14.84
C ILE A 90 -12.20 -6.00 -15.65
N SER A 91 -11.36 -5.56 -16.57
CA SER A 91 -10.27 -6.36 -17.13
C SER A 91 -8.96 -5.73 -16.71
N HIS A 92 -8.03 -6.53 -16.25
CA HIS A 92 -6.69 -6.07 -15.86
C HIS A 92 -5.62 -6.81 -16.65
N LYS A 93 -4.50 -6.12 -16.88
CA LYS A 93 -3.29 -6.67 -17.51
C LYS A 93 -2.08 -6.17 -16.76
N LEU A 94 -1.18 -7.08 -16.42
CA LEU A 94 0.08 -6.76 -15.79
C LEU A 94 1.17 -6.70 -16.86
N GLU A 95 1.98 -5.66 -16.83
CA GLU A 95 3.15 -5.46 -17.69
C GLU A 95 4.40 -5.43 -16.82
N TRP A 96 5.42 -6.21 -17.19
CA TRP A 96 6.71 -6.24 -16.53
C TRP A 96 7.69 -5.32 -17.24
N LEU A 97 8.51 -4.61 -16.48
CA LEU A 97 9.46 -3.62 -16.98
C LEU A 97 10.87 -3.93 -16.47
N ASP A 98 11.87 -3.70 -17.32
CA ASP A 98 13.27 -3.79 -16.94
C ASP A 98 13.77 -2.50 -16.24
N ASP A 99 15.06 -2.46 -15.89
CA ASP A 99 15.70 -1.32 -15.21
C ASP A 99 15.67 -0.02 -16.04
N ASN A 100 15.47 -0.12 -17.34
CA ASN A 100 15.38 1.03 -18.25
C ASN A 100 13.93 1.43 -18.53
N GLY A 101 12.95 0.69 -17.97
CA GLY A 101 11.52 0.92 -18.18
C GLY A 101 10.98 0.31 -19.48
N PHE A 102 11.74 -0.53 -20.17
CA PHE A 102 11.25 -1.24 -21.34
C PHE A 102 10.37 -2.44 -20.95
N LEU A 103 9.36 -2.68 -21.79
CA LEU A 103 8.46 -3.81 -21.61
C LEU A 103 9.18 -5.13 -21.82
N VAL A 104 9.21 -5.96 -20.79
CA VAL A 104 9.70 -7.34 -20.86
C VAL A 104 8.59 -8.22 -21.41
N LYS A 105 8.82 -8.84 -22.59
CA LYS A 105 7.84 -9.77 -23.19
C LYS A 105 7.67 -11.00 -22.29
N ASP A 106 6.44 -11.28 -21.92
CA ASP A 106 6.06 -12.35 -21.01
C ASP A 106 4.71 -12.94 -21.45
N THR A 107 4.53 -14.24 -21.26
CA THR A 107 3.27 -14.94 -21.55
C THR A 107 2.12 -14.51 -20.61
N SER A 108 2.43 -13.86 -19.50
CA SER A 108 1.44 -13.33 -18.56
C SER A 108 0.80 -12.01 -19.00
N LEU A 109 1.25 -11.41 -20.12
CA LEU A 109 0.74 -10.15 -20.70
C LEU A 109 -0.65 -10.30 -21.33
N VAL A 110 -1.58 -10.91 -20.61
CA VAL A 110 -2.96 -11.13 -21.07
C VAL A 110 -3.96 -10.36 -20.21
N TRP A 111 -5.07 -9.95 -20.82
CA TRP A 111 -6.17 -9.36 -20.09
C TRP A 111 -6.94 -10.45 -19.33
N LYS A 112 -7.14 -10.23 -18.03
CA LYS A 112 -7.89 -11.10 -17.13
C LYS A 112 -9.09 -10.35 -16.58
N ALA A 113 -10.26 -10.98 -16.62
CA ALA A 113 -11.47 -10.42 -16.04
C ALA A 113 -11.45 -10.56 -14.51
N LEU A 114 -11.98 -9.57 -13.82
CA LEU A 114 -12.14 -9.55 -12.37
C LEU A 114 -13.43 -8.81 -12.02
N MET A 115 -14.19 -9.35 -11.09
CA MET A 115 -15.40 -8.76 -10.54
C MET A 115 -15.18 -8.44 -9.07
N ILE A 116 -15.55 -7.23 -8.65
CA ILE A 116 -15.37 -6.74 -7.29
C ILE A 116 -16.72 -6.22 -6.79
N ARG A 117 -17.27 -6.86 -5.77
CA ARG A 117 -18.56 -6.47 -5.16
C ARG A 117 -18.42 -5.16 -4.38
N PRO A 118 -19.55 -4.49 -4.07
CA PRO A 118 -19.55 -3.30 -3.23
C PRO A 118 -18.78 -3.52 -1.92
N GLY A 119 -17.82 -2.62 -1.62
CA GLY A 119 -17.00 -2.67 -0.40
C GLY A 119 -15.95 -3.79 -0.35
N GLU A 120 -15.93 -4.70 -1.34
CA GLU A 120 -15.00 -5.83 -1.39
C GLU A 120 -13.59 -5.36 -1.78
N SER A 121 -12.57 -5.99 -1.17
CA SER A 121 -11.18 -5.92 -1.61
C SER A 121 -10.78 -7.19 -2.37
N LYS A 122 -10.05 -7.03 -3.45
CA LYS A 122 -9.45 -8.13 -4.23
C LYS A 122 -7.97 -7.94 -4.38
N MET A 123 -7.24 -9.05 -4.24
CA MET A 123 -5.79 -9.11 -4.43
C MET A 123 -5.47 -9.58 -5.85
N ILE A 124 -4.66 -8.80 -6.56
CA ILE A 124 -4.02 -9.20 -7.82
C ILE A 124 -2.58 -9.53 -7.47
N GLU A 125 -2.22 -10.79 -7.64
CA GLU A 125 -0.87 -11.28 -7.34
C GLU A 125 -0.23 -11.85 -8.61
N SER A 126 1.08 -11.62 -8.77
CA SER A 126 1.84 -12.19 -9.87
C SER A 126 3.34 -12.24 -9.56
N VAL A 127 4.03 -13.14 -10.24
CA VAL A 127 5.49 -13.29 -10.19
C VAL A 127 6.01 -13.23 -11.62
N SER A 128 7.10 -12.48 -11.84
CA SER A 128 7.74 -12.43 -13.17
C SER A 128 8.27 -13.81 -13.57
N THR A 129 8.22 -14.12 -14.87
CA THR A 129 8.66 -15.42 -15.39
C THR A 129 10.16 -15.50 -15.63
N ARG A 130 10.87 -14.38 -15.53
CA ARG A 130 12.33 -14.29 -15.73
C ARG A 130 12.97 -13.26 -14.80
N PRO A 131 14.26 -13.38 -14.51
CA PRO A 131 15.03 -12.37 -13.80
C PRO A 131 15.20 -11.09 -14.65
N GLY A 132 15.72 -10.02 -14.03
CA GLY A 132 15.94 -8.74 -14.73
C GLY A 132 14.69 -7.89 -14.86
N VAL A 133 13.59 -8.28 -14.21
CA VAL A 133 12.40 -7.45 -14.03
C VAL A 133 12.58 -6.64 -12.76
N SER A 134 12.50 -5.31 -12.87
CA SER A 134 12.68 -4.38 -11.75
C SER A 134 11.42 -3.61 -11.38
N ALA A 135 10.50 -3.48 -12.33
CA ALA A 135 9.25 -2.75 -12.13
C ALA A 135 8.06 -3.44 -12.81
N PHE A 136 6.86 -2.94 -12.51
CA PHE A 136 5.64 -3.41 -13.14
C PHE A 136 4.68 -2.24 -13.39
N ARG A 137 3.74 -2.48 -14.30
CA ARG A 137 2.58 -1.62 -14.55
C ARG A 137 1.32 -2.48 -14.61
N LEU A 138 0.35 -2.17 -13.77
CA LEU A 138 -0.96 -2.81 -13.78
C LEU A 138 -1.95 -1.90 -14.50
N LYS A 139 -2.43 -2.32 -15.67
CA LYS A 139 -3.47 -1.63 -16.43
C LYS A 139 -4.82 -2.21 -16.08
N ILE A 140 -5.79 -1.35 -15.79
CA ILE A 140 -7.15 -1.72 -15.42
C ILE A 140 -8.11 -0.94 -16.32
N GLN A 141 -9.04 -1.63 -16.93
CA GLN A 141 -10.09 -1.03 -17.77
C GLN A 141 -11.45 -1.64 -17.45
N PRO A 142 -12.56 -0.95 -17.74
CA PRO A 142 -13.88 -1.57 -17.66
C PRO A 142 -13.92 -2.86 -18.47
N ALA A 143 -14.56 -3.91 -17.93
CA ALA A 143 -14.77 -5.13 -18.71
C ALA A 143 -15.63 -4.77 -19.94
N LYS A 144 -15.21 -5.22 -21.12
CA LYS A 144 -16.06 -5.14 -22.31
C LYS A 144 -17.24 -6.07 -22.08
N ASN A 145 -18.45 -5.57 -22.22
CA ASN A 145 -19.64 -6.43 -22.30
C ASN A 145 -19.45 -7.32 -23.55
N GLN A 146 -19.32 -8.60 -23.32
CA GLN A 146 -19.43 -9.61 -24.39
C GLN A 146 -20.90 -9.90 -24.63
#